data_d37257476a854b875bebec85fd6f8ae5
#
_entry.id   d37257476a854b875bebec85fd6f8ae5
#
_cell.length_a   1.000
_cell.length_b   1.000
_cell.length_c   1.000
_cell.angle_alpha   90.00
_cell.angle_beta   90.00
_cell.angle_gamma   90.00
#
_symmetry.space_group_name_H-M   'P 1'
#
loop_
_entity.id
_entity.type
_entity.pdbx_description
1 polymer ?
#
loop_
_entity_poly.entity_id
_entity_poly.type
_entity_poly.pdbx_seq_one_letter_code
_entity_poly.pdbx_strand_id
1 'polypeptide(L)'
;MSKQEFKSDLQKGYDELKRFGVTKTSAHFFLPPYEWYNDSIAAWTKEMNLQLVNFTPGTLSNADYTTPDEKNYRSSETIYQSIINYEQKNGSGLNGFILLMHIGTDANRTDKFYSRLPDLIQYLKTKGYQLVRIDELLK
;
A
#
# COMPACT_ATOMS: atom_id res chain seq x y z
N MET A 1 -9.79 20.60 -4.64
CA MET A 1 -10.80 19.90 -3.82
C MET A 1 -10.99 20.66 -2.52
N SER A 2 -12.20 21.03 -2.16
CA SER A 2 -12.54 21.63 -0.88
C SER A 2 -12.70 20.55 0.20
N LYS A 3 -12.67 20.97 1.47
CA LYS A 3 -12.91 20.07 2.62
C LYS A 3 -14.27 19.36 2.53
N GLN A 4 -15.30 20.08 2.09
CA GLN A 4 -16.63 19.53 1.96
C GLN A 4 -16.72 18.46 0.86
N GLU A 5 -16.11 18.72 -0.28
CA GLU A 5 -16.02 17.73 -1.38
C GLU A 5 -15.30 16.47 -0.94
N PHE A 6 -14.13 16.61 -0.29
CA PHE A 6 -13.38 15.48 0.22
C PHE A 6 -14.21 14.62 1.19
N LYS A 7 -14.82 15.26 2.20
CA LYS A 7 -15.63 14.52 3.18
C LYS A 7 -16.85 13.85 2.58
N SER A 8 -17.50 14.52 1.62
CA SER A 8 -18.66 13.97 0.92
C SER A 8 -18.29 12.76 0.05
N ASP A 9 -17.15 12.84 -0.65
CA ASP A 9 -16.68 11.77 -1.51
C ASP A 9 -16.31 10.54 -0.69
N LEU A 10 -15.53 10.72 0.36
CA LEU A 10 -15.13 9.64 1.25
C LEU A 10 -16.34 9.01 1.97
N GLN A 11 -17.35 9.81 2.34
CA GLN A 11 -18.57 9.29 2.93
C GLN A 11 -19.34 8.40 1.95
N LYS A 12 -19.45 8.78 0.67
CA LYS A 12 -20.07 7.94 -0.37
C LYS A 12 -19.40 6.58 -0.49
N GLY A 13 -18.04 6.55 -0.43
CA GLY A 13 -17.30 5.28 -0.40
C GLY A 13 -17.72 4.38 0.76
N TYR A 14 -17.87 4.93 1.96
CA TYR A 14 -18.35 4.17 3.12
C TYR A 14 -19.83 3.76 3.00
N ASP A 15 -20.67 4.56 2.37
CA ASP A 15 -22.07 4.21 2.12
C ASP A 15 -22.19 3.00 1.18
N GLU A 16 -21.31 2.89 0.18
CA GLU A 16 -21.20 1.71 -0.66
C GLU A 16 -20.64 0.49 0.11
N LEU A 17 -19.58 0.67 0.89
CA LEU A 17 -18.97 -0.40 1.69
C LEU A 17 -19.95 -0.98 2.72
N LYS A 18 -20.85 -0.15 3.24
CA LYS A 18 -21.90 -0.58 4.19
C LYS A 18 -22.78 -1.68 3.63
N ARG A 19 -22.98 -1.74 2.31
CA ARG A 19 -23.75 -2.81 1.63
C ARG A 19 -23.11 -4.19 1.82
N PHE A 20 -21.83 -4.23 2.15
CA PHE A 20 -21.04 -5.43 2.44
C PHE A 20 -20.76 -5.59 3.94
N GLY A 21 -21.45 -4.84 4.80
CA GLY A 21 -21.28 -4.90 6.25
C GLY A 21 -20.03 -4.16 6.78
N VAL A 22 -19.31 -3.44 5.92
CA VAL A 22 -18.11 -2.67 6.32
C VAL A 22 -18.51 -1.29 6.83
N THR A 23 -18.01 -0.91 8.00
CA THR A 23 -18.26 0.38 8.64
C THR A 23 -16.96 1.17 8.81
N LYS A 24 -17.04 2.46 9.11
CA LYS A 24 -15.85 3.27 9.46
C LYS A 24 -15.07 2.69 10.64
N THR A 25 -15.75 2.10 11.60
CA THR A 25 -15.12 1.48 12.77
C THR A 25 -14.33 0.22 12.39
N SER A 26 -14.88 -0.60 11.48
CA SER A 26 -14.21 -1.83 11.03
C SER A 26 -13.15 -1.59 9.96
N ALA A 27 -13.19 -0.44 9.28
CA ALA A 27 -12.25 -0.06 8.22
C ALA A 27 -11.88 1.42 8.36
N HIS A 28 -11.18 1.75 9.44
CA HIS A 28 -10.84 3.14 9.78
C HIS A 28 -9.52 3.63 9.15
N PHE A 29 -8.83 2.79 8.37
CA PHE A 29 -7.64 3.19 7.63
C PHE A 29 -8.00 3.73 6.25
N PHE A 30 -7.38 4.83 5.88
CA PHE A 30 -7.56 5.48 4.58
C PHE A 30 -6.23 5.57 3.85
N LEU A 31 -6.11 4.85 2.75
CA LEU A 31 -5.03 5.01 1.78
C LEU A 31 -5.53 5.96 0.68
N PRO A 32 -4.90 7.15 0.51
CA PRO A 32 -5.32 8.08 -0.52
C PRO A 32 -5.16 7.51 -1.93
N PRO A 33 -6.09 7.81 -2.87
CA PRO A 33 -5.91 7.46 -4.27
C PRO A 33 -4.56 7.96 -4.80
N TYR A 34 -3.84 7.11 -5.53
CA TYR A 34 -2.48 7.36 -6.05
C TYR A 34 -1.46 7.74 -4.96
N GLU A 35 -1.73 7.39 -3.70
CA GLU A 35 -0.88 7.69 -2.53
C GLU A 35 -0.64 9.21 -2.31
N TRP A 36 -1.42 10.06 -2.98
CA TRP A 36 -1.26 11.51 -2.93
C TRP A 36 -2.06 12.14 -1.80
N TYR A 37 -1.39 12.88 -0.96
CA TYR A 37 -2.00 13.67 0.10
C TYR A 37 -1.16 14.91 0.42
N ASN A 38 -1.78 15.82 1.17
CA ASN A 38 -1.13 16.98 1.77
C ASN A 38 -1.66 17.17 3.20
N ASP A 39 -1.15 18.17 3.89
CA ASP A 39 -1.55 18.45 5.29
C ASP A 39 -3.06 18.64 5.45
N SER A 40 -3.72 19.26 4.46
CA SER A 40 -5.18 19.43 4.50
C SER A 40 -5.91 18.09 4.43
N ILE A 41 -5.54 17.21 3.51
CA ILE A 41 -6.12 15.86 3.39
C ILE A 41 -5.88 15.06 4.68
N ALA A 42 -4.67 15.11 5.23
CA ALA A 42 -4.34 14.43 6.48
C ALA A 42 -5.21 14.95 7.64
N ALA A 43 -5.35 16.27 7.78
CA ALA A 43 -6.19 16.87 8.81
C ALA A 43 -7.67 16.51 8.66
N TRP A 44 -8.22 16.56 7.43
CA TRP A 44 -9.63 16.24 7.17
C TRP A 44 -9.94 14.75 7.36
N THR A 45 -8.99 13.87 7.04
CA THR A 45 -9.08 12.44 7.33
C THR A 45 -9.20 12.19 8.83
N LYS A 46 -8.32 12.84 9.62
CA LYS A 46 -8.36 12.76 11.09
C LYS A 46 -9.69 13.27 11.67
N GLU A 47 -10.23 14.37 11.14
CA GLU A 47 -11.55 14.90 11.56
C GLU A 47 -12.72 13.95 11.27
N MET A 48 -12.56 13.01 10.35
CA MET A 48 -13.52 11.94 10.07
C MET A 48 -13.32 10.70 10.95
N ASN A 49 -12.42 10.76 11.94
CA ASN A 49 -11.98 9.65 12.80
C ASN A 49 -11.38 8.49 11.97
N LEU A 50 -10.65 8.84 10.92
CA LEU A 50 -9.92 7.89 10.09
C LEU A 50 -8.41 8.10 10.27
N GLN A 51 -7.65 7.04 10.10
CA GLN A 51 -6.20 7.08 10.09
C GLN A 51 -5.70 7.02 8.64
N LEU A 52 -5.06 8.10 8.18
CA LEU A 52 -4.39 8.10 6.89
C LEU A 52 -3.16 7.20 6.99
N VAL A 53 -3.01 6.32 6.02
CA VAL A 53 -1.86 5.42 5.88
C VAL A 53 -1.26 5.57 4.49
N ASN A 54 0.02 5.25 4.38
CA ASN A 54 0.71 5.18 3.11
C ASN A 54 1.78 4.09 3.17
N PHE A 55 2.33 3.71 2.02
CA PHE A 55 3.43 2.77 2.00
C PHE A 55 4.71 3.41 2.57
N THR A 56 5.61 2.56 3.06
CA THR A 56 6.93 3.01 3.51
C THR A 56 7.86 3.15 2.32
N PRO A 57 8.47 4.32 2.10
CA PRO A 57 9.41 4.51 1.00
C PRO A 57 10.72 3.76 1.25
N GLY A 58 11.47 3.49 0.16
CA GLY A 58 12.80 2.86 0.25
C GLY A 58 12.96 1.60 -0.60
N THR A 59 11.84 1.02 -1.05
CA THR A 59 11.84 -0.07 -2.02
C THR A 59 11.14 0.36 -3.31
N LEU A 60 11.19 -0.49 -4.33
CA LEU A 60 10.48 -0.28 -5.59
C LEU A 60 9.13 -1.02 -5.66
N SER A 61 8.59 -1.46 -4.51
CA SER A 61 7.38 -2.29 -4.47
C SER A 61 6.19 -1.64 -5.19
N ASN A 62 6.04 -0.33 -5.04
CA ASN A 62 4.97 0.46 -5.66
C ASN A 62 5.12 0.66 -7.18
N ALA A 63 6.23 0.24 -7.81
CA ALA A 63 6.44 0.36 -9.26
C ALA A 63 5.90 -0.85 -10.05
N ASP A 64 5.25 -1.79 -9.40
CA ASP A 64 4.77 -3.03 -9.98
C ASP A 64 3.56 -2.89 -10.92
N TYR A 65 3.03 -1.67 -11.09
CA TYR A 65 1.98 -1.36 -12.06
C TYR A 65 2.50 -0.88 -13.42
N THR A 66 3.78 -0.44 -13.50
CA THR A 66 4.37 0.11 -14.72
C THR A 66 4.52 -0.92 -15.83
N THR A 67 4.41 -0.50 -17.10
CA THR A 67 4.49 -1.36 -18.27
C THR A 67 5.86 -1.26 -18.97
N PRO A 68 6.30 -2.28 -19.75
CA PRO A 68 7.64 -2.32 -20.34
C PRO A 68 7.99 -1.15 -21.28
N ASP A 69 7.01 -0.45 -21.83
CA ASP A 69 7.16 0.73 -22.68
C ASP A 69 7.35 2.04 -21.90
N GLU A 70 7.15 2.03 -20.60
CA GLU A 70 7.31 3.20 -19.75
C GLU A 70 8.77 3.38 -19.30
N LYS A 71 9.24 4.63 -19.24
CA LYS A 71 10.61 4.97 -18.81
C LYS A 71 10.92 4.56 -17.36
N ASN A 72 9.91 4.56 -16.53
CA ASN A 72 10.00 4.18 -15.11
C ASN A 72 9.71 2.69 -14.85
N TYR A 73 9.57 1.90 -15.92
CA TYR A 73 9.34 0.46 -15.77
C TYR A 73 10.41 -0.20 -14.88
N ARG A 74 9.93 -1.10 -14.04
CA ARG A 74 10.77 -1.98 -13.22
C ARG A 74 10.24 -3.40 -13.33
N SER A 75 11.11 -4.33 -13.75
CA SER A 75 10.75 -5.75 -13.81
C SER A 75 10.42 -6.28 -12.41
N SER A 76 9.63 -7.34 -12.35
CA SER A 76 9.30 -7.99 -11.08
C SER A 76 10.53 -8.50 -10.35
N GLU A 77 11.58 -8.93 -11.08
CA GLU A 77 12.86 -9.28 -10.48
C GLU A 77 13.56 -8.07 -9.88
N THR A 78 13.60 -6.93 -10.58
CA THR A 78 14.19 -5.69 -10.05
C THR A 78 13.47 -5.23 -8.79
N ILE A 79 12.14 -5.31 -8.77
CA ILE A 79 11.34 -4.98 -7.60
C ILE A 79 11.65 -5.93 -6.44
N TYR A 80 11.66 -7.24 -6.69
CA TYR A 80 11.99 -8.25 -5.69
C TYR A 80 13.36 -7.98 -5.07
N GLN A 81 14.37 -7.80 -5.90
CA GLN A 81 15.74 -7.51 -5.42
C GLN A 81 15.83 -6.19 -4.65
N SER A 82 15.04 -5.18 -5.01
CA SER A 82 15.01 -3.93 -4.25
C SER A 82 14.53 -4.13 -2.81
N ILE A 83 13.53 -4.99 -2.62
CA ILE A 83 12.97 -5.33 -1.30
C ILE A 83 14.01 -6.12 -0.48
N ILE A 84 14.60 -7.15 -1.08
CA ILE A 84 15.64 -7.97 -0.44
C ILE A 84 16.85 -7.12 -0.04
N ASN A 85 17.32 -6.28 -0.96
CA ASN A 85 18.46 -5.39 -0.70
C ASN A 85 18.19 -4.38 0.41
N TYR A 86 16.96 -3.84 0.47
CA TYR A 86 16.57 -2.93 1.54
C TYR A 86 16.58 -3.66 2.90
N GLU A 87 15.98 -4.84 2.96
CA GLU A 87 15.95 -5.68 4.16
C GLU A 87 17.35 -5.98 4.69
N GLN A 88 18.27 -6.33 3.81
CA GLN A 88 19.63 -6.70 4.20
C GLN A 88 20.52 -5.51 4.61
N LYS A 89 20.31 -4.34 4.02
CA LYS A 89 21.16 -3.15 4.23
C LYS A 89 20.66 -2.24 5.34
N ASN A 90 19.38 -2.29 5.67
CA ASN A 90 18.79 -1.46 6.71
C ASN A 90 18.93 -2.16 8.06
N GLY A 91 19.43 -1.45 9.08
CA GLY A 91 19.64 -2.02 10.43
C GLY A 91 18.37 -2.55 11.09
N SER A 92 17.19 -2.01 10.74
CA SER A 92 15.88 -2.51 11.19
C SER A 92 15.22 -3.45 10.18
N GLY A 93 15.87 -3.72 9.05
CA GLY A 93 15.31 -4.50 7.95
C GLY A 93 13.99 -3.90 7.46
N LEU A 94 12.98 -4.75 7.33
CA LEU A 94 11.60 -4.36 6.97
C LEU A 94 10.66 -4.35 8.20
N ASN A 95 11.18 -4.25 9.41
CA ASN A 95 10.34 -4.22 10.59
C ASN A 95 9.43 -2.97 10.60
N GLY A 96 8.12 -3.17 10.73
CA GLY A 96 7.13 -2.08 10.65
C GLY A 96 6.90 -1.51 9.24
N PHE A 97 7.44 -2.15 8.20
CA PHE A 97 7.38 -1.67 6.82
C PHE A 97 6.04 -2.01 6.16
N ILE A 98 5.47 -1.05 5.45
CA ILE A 98 4.26 -1.23 4.65
C ILE A 98 4.67 -1.27 3.17
N LEU A 99 4.56 -2.45 2.54
CA LEU A 99 4.80 -2.65 1.12
C LEU A 99 3.51 -2.41 0.33
N LEU A 100 3.54 -1.50 -0.64
CA LEU A 100 2.44 -1.31 -1.59
C LEU A 100 2.69 -2.16 -2.83
N MET A 101 1.66 -2.86 -3.27
CA MET A 101 1.67 -3.69 -4.48
C MET A 101 0.29 -3.66 -5.13
N HIS A 102 0.22 -3.92 -6.44
CA HIS A 102 -1.01 -3.86 -7.22
C HIS A 102 -1.35 -5.24 -7.79
N ILE A 103 -2.62 -5.63 -7.67
CA ILE A 103 -3.11 -6.91 -8.22
C ILE A 103 -3.74 -6.74 -9.62
N GLY A 104 -4.39 -5.61 -9.87
CA GLY A 104 -5.10 -5.30 -11.12
C GLY A 104 -4.26 -4.49 -12.12
N THR A 105 -3.01 -4.90 -12.38
CA THR A 105 -2.09 -4.18 -13.27
C THR A 105 -2.45 -4.37 -14.74
N ASP A 106 -2.01 -3.42 -15.60
CA ASP A 106 -2.24 -3.42 -17.05
C ASP A 106 -1.87 -4.76 -17.70
N ALA A 107 -2.63 -5.20 -18.71
CA ALA A 107 -2.40 -6.45 -19.42
C ALA A 107 -1.03 -6.51 -20.13
N ASN A 108 -0.51 -5.34 -20.57
CA ASN A 108 0.81 -5.24 -21.20
C ASN A 108 1.97 -5.51 -20.24
N ARG A 109 1.73 -5.40 -18.94
CA ARG A 109 2.67 -5.91 -17.95
C ARG A 109 2.49 -7.42 -17.79
N THR A 110 3.30 -8.19 -18.47
CA THR A 110 3.23 -9.66 -18.46
C THR A 110 3.92 -10.29 -17.23
N ASP A 111 4.96 -9.66 -16.70
CA ASP A 111 5.67 -10.08 -15.49
C ASP A 111 4.98 -9.54 -14.24
N LYS A 112 3.89 -10.16 -13.82
CA LYS A 112 3.08 -9.73 -12.67
C LYS A 112 3.83 -9.96 -11.35
N PHE A 113 4.10 -8.88 -10.60
CA PHE A 113 4.86 -8.96 -9.35
C PHE A 113 4.17 -9.82 -8.29
N TYR A 114 2.86 -9.86 -8.25
CA TYR A 114 2.13 -10.73 -7.31
C TYR A 114 2.49 -12.22 -7.46
N SER A 115 3.00 -12.65 -8.62
CA SER A 115 3.49 -14.02 -8.81
C SER A 115 4.76 -14.33 -8.01
N ARG A 116 5.48 -13.29 -7.54
CA ARG A 116 6.66 -13.39 -6.68
C ARG A 116 6.33 -13.36 -5.18
N LEU A 117 5.06 -13.12 -4.83
CA LEU A 117 4.64 -13.03 -3.42
C LEU A 117 4.93 -14.31 -2.62
N PRO A 118 4.72 -15.54 -3.14
CA PRO A 118 5.06 -16.74 -2.39
C PRO A 118 6.53 -16.76 -1.98
N ASP A 119 7.44 -16.42 -2.90
CA ASP A 119 8.89 -16.40 -2.64
C ASP A 119 9.25 -15.32 -1.61
N LEU A 120 8.67 -14.12 -1.76
CA LEU A 120 8.89 -13.01 -0.85
C LEU A 120 8.39 -13.33 0.57
N ILE A 121 7.20 -13.88 0.69
CA ILE A 121 6.62 -14.28 1.98
C ILE A 121 7.48 -15.37 2.63
N GLN A 122 7.91 -16.35 1.86
CA GLN A 122 8.77 -17.42 2.36
C GLN A 122 10.12 -16.84 2.86
N TYR A 123 10.74 -15.97 2.08
CA TYR A 123 11.99 -15.31 2.47
C TYR A 123 11.82 -14.54 3.79
N LEU A 124 10.81 -13.69 3.90
CA LEU A 124 10.56 -12.89 5.10
C LEU A 124 10.29 -13.77 6.33
N LYS A 125 9.52 -14.85 6.17
CA LYS A 125 9.27 -15.82 7.25
C LYS A 125 10.55 -16.51 7.72
N THR A 126 11.45 -16.88 6.81
CA THR A 126 12.75 -17.49 7.19
C THR A 126 13.65 -16.51 7.94
N LYS A 127 13.46 -15.21 7.76
CA LYS A 127 14.13 -14.14 8.50
C LYS A 127 13.46 -13.82 9.85
N GLY A 128 12.37 -14.48 10.18
CA GLY A 128 11.64 -14.28 11.44
C GLY A 128 10.57 -13.20 11.40
N TYR A 129 10.26 -12.63 10.22
CA TYR A 129 9.18 -11.65 10.10
C TYR A 129 7.81 -12.30 10.29
N GLN A 130 6.94 -11.58 10.98
CA GLN A 130 5.51 -11.84 11.05
C GLN A 130 4.79 -10.87 10.13
N LEU A 131 4.03 -11.40 9.17
CA LEU A 131 3.18 -10.58 8.31
C LEU A 131 1.85 -10.41 9.02
N VAL A 132 1.53 -9.20 9.38
CA VAL A 132 0.32 -8.85 10.14
C VAL A 132 -0.57 -7.92 9.34
N ARG A 133 -1.84 -7.84 9.72
CA ARG A 133 -2.77 -6.85 9.15
C ARG A 133 -2.38 -5.45 9.62
N ILE A 134 -2.78 -4.44 8.82
CA ILE A 134 -2.45 -3.04 9.13
C ILE A 134 -3.05 -2.58 10.47
N ASP A 135 -4.22 -3.08 10.83
CA ASP A 135 -4.89 -2.79 12.10
C ASP A 135 -4.24 -3.48 13.32
N GLU A 136 -3.37 -4.44 13.09
CA GLU A 136 -2.52 -5.05 14.11
C GLU A 136 -1.17 -4.33 14.20
N LEU A 137 -0.65 -3.85 13.06
CA LEU A 137 0.62 -3.14 12.98
C LEU A 137 0.53 -1.73 13.59
N LEU A 138 -0.58 -1.03 13.39
CA LEU A 138 -0.77 0.38 13.75
C LEU A 138 -1.72 0.56 14.95
N LYS A 139 -1.57 -0.28 15.95
CA LYS A 139 -2.30 -0.14 17.23
C LYS A 139 -1.84 1.03 18.08
#